data_80b990d2ee1c340a7270d028c0ad7192
#
_entry.id   80b990d2ee1c340a7270d028c0ad7192
#
_cell.length_a   1.000
_cell.length_b   1.000
_cell.length_c   1.000
_cell.angle_alpha   90.00
_cell.angle_beta   90.00
_cell.angle_gamma   90.00
#
_symmetry.space_group_name_H-M   'P 1'
#
loop_
_entity.id
_entity.type
_entity.pdbx_description
1 polymer ?
#
loop_
_entity_poly.entity_id
_entity_poly.type
_entity_poly.pdbx_seq_one_letter_code
_entity_poly.pdbx_strand_id
1 'polypeptide(L)'
;MMKAILIAAATILQAYLLGSVDTGILVSKFVYHDDVRNHGSGAAGMTNMLRTFGKKAAAMTATGDVLKGVLAVCIGRWLFHMLPADAGVSPYLGVYLAAIFAVLGHLYPLYFGFKGGKGVLVAAGAILSIQPVLLPFLAIIFLVCLIPTGMVSLGSVAMAALYPVLTIIYGSLQGYAAGDMLVCAIGSGFMSGMVIYMHRANIQRIREGKEYRFGKHNKK
;
A
#
# COMPACT_ATOMS: atom_id res chain seq x y z
N MET A 1 -1.21 2.37 30.70
CA MET A 1 -0.40 3.22 29.79
C MET A 1 0.83 2.49 29.24
N MET A 2 1.75 1.96 30.07
CA MET A 2 2.98 1.25 29.61
C MET A 2 2.68 0.09 28.65
N LYS A 3 1.71 -0.80 28.98
CA LYS A 3 1.33 -1.94 28.12
C LYS A 3 0.87 -1.49 26.73
N ALA A 4 0.09 -0.41 26.62
CA ALA A 4 -0.37 0.09 25.31
C ALA A 4 0.80 0.63 24.47
N ILE A 5 1.76 1.32 25.07
CA ILE A 5 2.98 1.80 24.38
C ILE A 5 3.81 0.63 23.86
N LEU A 6 4.01 -0.42 24.67
CA LEU A 6 4.76 -1.62 24.24
C LEU A 6 4.07 -2.36 23.10
N ILE A 7 2.75 -2.49 23.14
CA ILE A 7 1.97 -3.11 22.07
C ILE A 7 2.03 -2.28 20.79
N ALA A 8 1.91 -0.96 20.89
CA ALA A 8 2.07 -0.07 19.73
C ALA A 8 3.48 -0.19 19.11
N ALA A 9 4.53 -0.18 19.95
CA ALA A 9 5.91 -0.36 19.48
C ALA A 9 6.12 -1.72 18.80
N ALA A 10 5.61 -2.80 19.37
CA ALA A 10 5.66 -4.14 18.77
C ALA A 10 4.90 -4.18 17.42
N THR A 11 3.74 -3.53 17.34
CA THR A 11 2.94 -3.42 16.11
C THR A 11 3.71 -2.67 15.02
N ILE A 12 4.33 -1.54 15.35
CA ILE A 12 5.15 -0.76 14.44
C ILE A 12 6.33 -1.57 13.92
N LEU A 13 7.07 -2.19 14.83
CA LEU A 13 8.27 -2.95 14.49
C LEU A 13 7.97 -4.14 13.58
N GLN A 14 7.00 -4.99 13.96
CA GLN A 14 6.64 -6.16 13.16
C GLN A 14 6.13 -5.74 11.77
N ALA A 15 5.28 -4.71 11.68
CA ALA A 15 4.72 -4.26 10.42
C ALA A 15 5.78 -3.68 9.48
N TYR A 16 6.72 -2.88 10.02
CA TYR A 16 7.83 -2.34 9.24
C TYR A 16 8.77 -3.44 8.73
N LEU A 17 9.14 -4.40 9.59
CA LEU A 17 10.01 -5.51 9.20
C LEU A 17 9.32 -6.39 8.15
N LEU A 18 8.05 -6.73 8.32
CA LEU A 18 7.27 -7.50 7.35
C LEU A 18 7.10 -6.74 6.02
N GLY A 19 6.80 -5.45 6.09
CA GLY A 19 6.74 -4.56 4.93
C GLY A 19 8.05 -4.49 4.17
N SER A 20 9.19 -4.53 4.87
CA SER A 20 10.54 -4.51 4.30
C SER A 20 10.92 -5.76 3.51
N VAL A 21 10.17 -6.86 3.62
CA VAL A 21 10.29 -8.01 2.73
C VAL A 21 9.73 -7.62 1.35
N ASP A 22 10.58 -7.11 0.47
CA ASP A 22 10.17 -6.64 -0.87
C ASP A 22 10.10 -7.81 -1.85
N THR A 23 8.88 -8.24 -2.17
CA THR A 23 8.64 -9.40 -3.03
C THR A 23 9.16 -9.19 -4.45
N GLY A 24 9.06 -7.96 -4.99
CA GLY A 24 9.58 -7.65 -6.32
C GLY A 24 11.10 -7.84 -6.40
N ILE A 25 11.85 -7.37 -5.38
CA ILE A 25 13.29 -7.56 -5.30
C ILE A 25 13.65 -9.05 -5.12
N LEU A 26 12.93 -9.75 -4.22
CA LEU A 26 13.17 -11.17 -3.99
C LEU A 26 12.94 -11.99 -5.27
N VAL A 27 11.79 -11.81 -5.92
CA VAL A 27 11.48 -12.52 -7.16
C VAL A 27 12.49 -12.20 -8.26
N SER A 28 12.84 -10.91 -8.46
CA SER A 28 13.81 -10.54 -9.48
C SER A 28 15.18 -11.16 -9.23
N LYS A 29 15.67 -11.17 -7.98
CA LYS A 29 16.99 -11.71 -7.65
C LYS A 29 17.05 -13.24 -7.65
N PHE A 30 16.06 -13.91 -7.04
CA PHE A 30 16.14 -15.36 -6.85
C PHE A 30 15.53 -16.18 -7.98
N VAL A 31 14.57 -15.62 -8.75
CA VAL A 31 13.93 -16.33 -9.86
C VAL A 31 14.48 -15.90 -11.22
N TYR A 32 14.83 -14.61 -11.37
CA TYR A 32 15.30 -14.06 -12.64
C TYR A 32 16.78 -13.69 -12.64
N HIS A 33 17.49 -13.85 -11.50
CA HIS A 33 18.92 -13.60 -11.33
C HIS A 33 19.35 -12.17 -11.74
N ASP A 34 18.45 -11.19 -11.49
CA ASP A 34 18.65 -9.78 -11.84
C ASP A 34 17.97 -8.88 -10.79
N ASP A 35 18.23 -7.58 -10.82
CA ASP A 35 17.61 -6.63 -9.91
C ASP A 35 16.67 -5.70 -10.70
N VAL A 36 15.35 -5.84 -10.45
CA VAL A 36 14.32 -5.04 -11.12
C VAL A 36 14.53 -3.53 -10.99
N ARG A 37 15.26 -3.08 -9.99
CA ARG A 37 15.56 -1.67 -9.76
C ARG A 37 16.53 -1.08 -10.79
N ASN A 38 17.26 -1.92 -11.53
CA ASN A 38 18.11 -1.50 -12.64
C ASN A 38 17.34 -1.33 -13.96
N HIS A 39 16.03 -1.63 -13.98
CA HIS A 39 15.21 -1.65 -15.19
C HIS A 39 13.97 -0.74 -15.07
N GLY A 40 13.51 -0.30 -16.24
CA GLY A 40 12.24 0.40 -16.40
C GLY A 40 12.10 1.66 -15.53
N SER A 41 11.23 1.63 -14.53
CA SER A 41 10.99 2.78 -13.63
C SER A 41 11.91 2.79 -12.40
N GLY A 42 12.75 1.78 -12.21
CA GLY A 42 13.58 1.60 -11.02
C GLY A 42 12.82 1.23 -9.74
N ALA A 43 11.49 1.07 -9.79
CA ALA A 43 10.69 0.69 -8.63
C ALA A 43 10.51 -0.82 -8.53
N ALA A 44 10.52 -1.36 -7.32
CA ALA A 44 10.38 -2.78 -7.04
C ALA A 44 8.92 -3.25 -6.97
N GLY A 45 8.03 -2.72 -7.80
CA GLY A 45 6.59 -3.05 -7.78
C GLY A 45 6.12 -3.86 -8.99
N MET A 46 4.91 -4.44 -8.85
CA MET A 46 4.27 -5.30 -9.85
C MET A 46 4.34 -4.75 -11.29
N THR A 47 4.07 -3.45 -11.48
CA THR A 47 4.05 -2.82 -12.82
C THR A 47 5.42 -2.84 -13.48
N ASN A 48 6.51 -2.62 -12.74
CA ASN A 48 7.86 -2.70 -13.25
C ASN A 48 8.26 -4.15 -13.51
N MET A 49 7.88 -5.06 -12.61
CA MET A 49 8.06 -6.53 -12.79
C MET A 49 7.35 -7.04 -14.05
N LEU A 50 6.11 -6.60 -14.30
CA LEU A 50 5.37 -6.93 -15.53
C LEU A 50 6.11 -6.48 -16.79
N ARG A 51 6.66 -5.28 -16.74
CA ARG A 51 7.37 -4.65 -17.88
C ARG A 51 8.70 -5.33 -18.16
N THR A 52 9.43 -5.74 -17.11
CA THR A 52 10.79 -6.27 -17.22
C THR A 52 10.81 -7.79 -17.38
N PHE A 53 10.05 -8.51 -16.56
CA PHE A 53 10.11 -9.97 -16.46
C PHE A 53 8.79 -10.68 -16.81
N GLY A 54 7.75 -9.92 -17.19
CA GLY A 54 6.49 -10.47 -17.68
C GLY A 54 5.46 -10.84 -16.61
N LYS A 55 4.39 -11.52 -17.06
CA LYS A 55 3.18 -11.74 -16.25
C LYS A 55 3.41 -12.59 -15.00
N LYS A 56 4.26 -13.63 -15.08
CA LYS A 56 4.54 -14.53 -13.94
C LYS A 56 5.22 -13.76 -12.81
N ALA A 57 6.25 -12.97 -13.13
CA ALA A 57 6.95 -12.13 -12.16
C ALA A 57 6.01 -11.11 -11.50
N ALA A 58 5.17 -10.47 -12.30
CA ALA A 58 4.17 -9.53 -11.81
C ALA A 58 3.17 -10.18 -10.85
N ALA A 59 2.66 -11.37 -11.19
CA ALA A 59 1.72 -12.10 -10.34
C ALA A 59 2.35 -12.48 -8.99
N MET A 60 3.57 -13.02 -9.00
CA MET A 60 4.30 -13.38 -7.77
C MET A 60 4.51 -12.14 -6.88
N THR A 61 4.93 -11.02 -7.47
CA THR A 61 5.12 -9.76 -6.76
C THR A 61 3.81 -9.24 -6.18
N ALA A 62 2.74 -9.25 -6.97
CA ALA A 62 1.43 -8.78 -6.52
C ALA A 62 0.92 -9.60 -5.34
N THR A 63 0.97 -10.93 -5.43
CA THR A 63 0.55 -11.83 -4.36
C THR A 63 1.32 -11.57 -3.08
N GLY A 64 2.65 -11.52 -3.13
CA GLY A 64 3.46 -11.32 -1.94
C GLY A 64 3.28 -9.93 -1.31
N ASP A 65 3.13 -8.88 -2.13
CA ASP A 65 2.90 -7.52 -1.63
C ASP A 65 1.52 -7.37 -0.97
N VAL A 66 0.46 -7.98 -1.53
CA VAL A 66 -0.87 -8.02 -0.91
C VAL A 66 -0.82 -8.82 0.39
N LEU A 67 -0.23 -10.02 0.36
CA LEU A 67 -0.17 -10.90 1.54
C LEU A 67 0.55 -10.25 2.72
N LYS A 68 1.70 -9.57 2.48
CA LYS A 68 2.40 -8.91 3.59
C LYS A 68 1.59 -7.77 4.20
N GLY A 69 0.81 -7.04 3.39
CA GLY A 69 -0.12 -6.02 3.87
C GLY A 69 -1.22 -6.61 4.74
N VAL A 70 -1.82 -7.72 4.31
CA VAL A 70 -2.82 -8.48 5.08
C VAL A 70 -2.24 -8.96 6.40
N LEU A 71 -1.10 -9.65 6.35
CA LEU A 71 -0.47 -10.23 7.54
C LEU A 71 -0.08 -9.16 8.56
N ALA A 72 0.51 -8.05 8.13
CA ALA A 72 0.88 -6.95 9.02
C ALA A 72 -0.32 -6.42 9.80
N VAL A 73 -1.45 -6.19 9.11
CA VAL A 73 -2.68 -5.70 9.74
C VAL A 73 -3.32 -6.75 10.65
N CYS A 74 -3.35 -8.01 10.25
CA CYS A 74 -3.88 -9.09 11.08
C CYS A 74 -3.10 -9.24 12.39
N ILE A 75 -1.75 -9.20 12.32
CA ILE A 75 -0.89 -9.25 13.50
C ILE A 75 -1.10 -7.99 14.38
N GLY A 76 -1.16 -6.81 13.77
CA GLY A 76 -1.41 -5.56 14.50
C GLY A 76 -2.76 -5.57 15.21
N ARG A 77 -3.81 -6.08 14.57
CA ARG A 77 -5.13 -6.29 15.19
C ARG A 77 -5.05 -7.24 16.36
N TRP A 78 -4.40 -8.38 16.18
CA TRP A 78 -4.22 -9.38 17.25
C TRP A 78 -3.47 -8.81 18.46
N LEU A 79 -2.38 -8.06 18.23
CA LEU A 79 -1.63 -7.42 19.32
C LEU A 79 -2.48 -6.41 20.08
N PHE A 80 -3.30 -5.60 19.40
CA PHE A 80 -4.17 -4.63 20.04
C PHE A 80 -5.35 -5.26 20.79
N HIS A 81 -5.81 -6.45 20.38
CA HIS A 81 -6.78 -7.23 21.18
C HIS A 81 -6.24 -7.72 22.54
N MET A 82 -4.92 -7.67 22.77
CA MET A 82 -4.34 -7.94 24.09
C MET A 82 -4.49 -6.77 25.07
N LEU A 83 -4.96 -5.61 24.63
CA LEU A 83 -5.30 -4.50 25.52
C LEU A 83 -6.64 -4.77 26.20
N PRO A 84 -6.81 -4.33 27.48
CA PRO A 84 -8.11 -4.35 28.13
C PRO A 84 -9.15 -3.56 27.34
N ALA A 85 -10.42 -4.00 27.36
CA ALA A 85 -11.50 -3.33 26.64
C ALA A 85 -11.74 -1.87 27.10
N ASP A 86 -11.42 -1.59 28.37
CA ASP A 86 -11.51 -0.29 29.01
C ASP A 86 -10.25 0.59 28.83
N ALA A 87 -9.30 0.16 28.01
CA ALA A 87 -8.06 0.91 27.79
C ALA A 87 -8.26 2.29 27.11
N GLY A 88 -9.45 2.62 26.66
CA GLY A 88 -9.78 3.90 25.99
C GLY A 88 -9.05 4.09 24.65
N VAL A 89 -8.62 2.99 24.02
CA VAL A 89 -7.88 2.99 22.75
C VAL A 89 -8.79 2.54 21.61
N SER A 90 -8.84 3.32 20.54
CA SER A 90 -9.60 2.94 19.32
C SER A 90 -9.15 1.57 18.78
N PRO A 91 -10.08 0.66 18.44
CA PRO A 91 -9.77 -0.60 17.81
C PRO A 91 -9.09 -0.44 16.44
N TYR A 92 -9.30 0.72 15.80
CA TYR A 92 -8.69 1.05 14.51
C TYR A 92 -7.24 1.49 14.62
N LEU A 93 -6.75 1.91 15.80
CA LEU A 93 -5.38 2.41 15.96
C LEU A 93 -4.34 1.34 15.59
N GLY A 94 -4.51 0.12 16.09
CA GLY A 94 -3.57 -0.97 15.81
C GLY A 94 -3.49 -1.36 14.34
N VAL A 95 -4.64 -1.42 13.67
CA VAL A 95 -4.69 -1.80 12.25
C VAL A 95 -4.12 -0.71 11.35
N TYR A 96 -4.35 0.58 11.65
CA TYR A 96 -3.76 1.67 10.86
C TYR A 96 -2.27 1.86 11.16
N LEU A 97 -1.80 1.69 12.40
CA LEU A 97 -0.36 1.65 12.70
C LEU A 97 0.33 0.54 11.89
N ALA A 98 -0.22 -0.67 11.91
CA ALA A 98 0.33 -1.78 11.13
C ALA A 98 0.33 -1.50 9.63
N ALA A 99 -0.77 -0.96 9.09
CA ALA A 99 -0.88 -0.62 7.67
C ALA A 99 0.15 0.42 7.23
N ILE A 100 0.27 1.52 7.98
CA ILE A 100 1.22 2.60 7.72
C ILE A 100 2.65 2.07 7.72
N PHE A 101 3.04 1.32 8.75
CA PHE A 101 4.42 0.84 8.86
C PHE A 101 4.73 -0.32 7.90
N ALA A 102 3.75 -1.13 7.49
CA ALA A 102 3.94 -2.10 6.41
C ALA A 102 4.17 -1.40 5.06
N VAL A 103 3.40 -0.33 4.78
CA VAL A 103 3.63 0.49 3.58
C VAL A 103 5.00 1.17 3.65
N LEU A 104 5.37 1.80 4.77
CA LEU A 104 6.70 2.41 4.96
C LEU A 104 7.83 1.41 4.76
N GLY A 105 7.69 0.20 5.30
CA GLY A 105 8.67 -0.88 5.11
C GLY A 105 8.83 -1.25 3.63
N HIS A 106 7.75 -1.29 2.86
CA HIS A 106 7.83 -1.53 1.41
C HIS A 106 8.41 -0.35 0.62
N LEU A 107 8.15 0.89 1.05
CA LEU A 107 8.73 2.08 0.39
C LEU A 107 10.23 2.19 0.65
N TYR A 108 10.63 1.92 1.89
CA TYR A 108 11.98 2.06 2.40
C TYR A 108 12.43 0.77 3.10
N PRO A 109 12.63 -0.33 2.33
CA PRO A 109 12.88 -1.65 2.89
C PRO A 109 14.26 -1.74 3.53
N LEU A 110 14.30 -2.09 4.82
CA LEU A 110 15.50 -2.23 5.61
C LEU A 110 16.51 -3.19 4.96
N TYR A 111 16.02 -4.31 4.44
CA TYR A 111 16.86 -5.39 3.89
C TYR A 111 17.46 -5.08 2.52
N PHE A 112 17.01 -3.99 1.87
CA PHE A 112 17.37 -3.70 0.47
C PHE A 112 17.86 -2.27 0.25
N GLY A 113 18.50 -1.68 1.27
CA GLY A 113 19.11 -0.35 1.19
C GLY A 113 18.09 0.78 1.04
N PHE A 114 16.91 0.62 1.64
CA PHE A 114 15.84 1.62 1.68
C PHE A 114 15.32 2.07 0.29
N LYS A 115 15.45 1.22 -0.72
CA LYS A 115 14.98 1.47 -2.10
C LYS A 115 13.99 0.38 -2.51
N GLY A 116 12.70 0.63 -2.34
CA GLY A 116 11.62 -0.32 -2.60
C GLY A 116 10.64 0.12 -3.69
N GLY A 117 9.37 -0.26 -3.51
CA GLY A 117 8.28 0.06 -4.44
C GLY A 117 7.51 1.32 -4.08
N LYS A 118 6.22 1.39 -4.49
CA LYS A 118 5.33 2.55 -4.27
C LYS A 118 4.18 2.29 -3.30
N GLY A 119 4.09 1.09 -2.77
CA GLY A 119 3.17 0.73 -1.70
C GLY A 119 1.72 0.44 -2.10
N VAL A 120 1.35 0.52 -3.37
CA VAL A 120 -0.05 0.38 -3.83
C VAL A 120 -0.67 -0.97 -3.43
N LEU A 121 0.02 -2.08 -3.71
CA LEU A 121 -0.50 -3.42 -3.41
C LEU A 121 -0.42 -3.78 -1.93
N VAL A 122 0.59 -3.28 -1.23
CA VAL A 122 0.67 -3.42 0.24
C VAL A 122 -0.48 -2.66 0.91
N ALA A 123 -0.76 -1.43 0.44
CA ALA A 123 -1.92 -0.68 0.90
C ALA A 123 -3.24 -1.39 0.57
N ALA A 124 -3.37 -1.98 -0.63
CA ALA A 124 -4.55 -2.77 -0.99
C ALA A 124 -4.74 -3.98 -0.07
N GLY A 125 -3.67 -4.70 0.28
CA GLY A 125 -3.70 -5.79 1.26
C GLY A 125 -4.10 -5.30 2.66
N ALA A 126 -3.59 -4.15 3.08
CA ALA A 126 -3.98 -3.54 4.34
C ALA A 126 -5.47 -3.15 4.34
N ILE A 127 -5.96 -2.50 3.27
CA ILE A 127 -7.37 -2.12 3.12
C ILE A 127 -8.28 -3.36 3.11
N LEU A 128 -7.85 -4.45 2.46
CA LEU A 128 -8.57 -5.73 2.48
C LEU A 128 -8.80 -6.23 3.91
N SER A 129 -7.85 -5.99 4.80
CA SER A 129 -7.96 -6.42 6.21
C SER A 129 -8.69 -5.42 7.09
N ILE A 130 -8.67 -4.12 6.76
CA ILE A 130 -9.31 -3.06 7.58
C ILE A 130 -10.77 -2.87 7.18
N GLN A 131 -10.99 -2.61 5.89
CA GLN A 131 -12.30 -2.24 5.31
C GLN A 131 -12.46 -2.87 3.92
N PRO A 132 -12.65 -4.21 3.81
CA PRO A 132 -12.67 -4.94 2.54
C PRO A 132 -13.72 -4.42 1.56
N VAL A 133 -14.83 -3.89 2.07
CA VAL A 133 -15.92 -3.31 1.27
C VAL A 133 -15.46 -2.13 0.40
N LEU A 134 -14.38 -1.43 0.75
CA LEU A 134 -13.88 -0.30 -0.03
C LEU A 134 -13.09 -0.74 -1.28
N LEU A 135 -12.56 -1.97 -1.32
CA LEU A 135 -11.73 -2.42 -2.43
C LEU A 135 -12.43 -2.42 -3.79
N PRO A 136 -13.68 -2.90 -3.94
CA PRO A 136 -14.39 -2.82 -5.22
C PRO A 136 -14.52 -1.38 -5.72
N PHE A 137 -14.84 -0.43 -4.85
CA PHE A 137 -14.95 0.98 -5.23
C PHE A 137 -13.61 1.56 -5.66
N LEU A 138 -12.53 1.27 -4.93
CA LEU A 138 -11.18 1.68 -5.30
C LEU A 138 -10.73 1.04 -6.62
N ALA A 139 -11.07 -0.23 -6.85
CA ALA A 139 -10.80 -0.92 -8.11
C ALA A 139 -11.55 -0.28 -9.29
N ILE A 140 -12.80 0.11 -9.11
CA ILE A 140 -13.58 0.84 -10.13
C ILE A 140 -12.90 2.16 -10.46
N ILE A 141 -12.51 2.96 -9.46
CA ILE A 141 -11.79 4.22 -9.66
C ILE A 141 -10.50 4.00 -10.44
N PHE A 142 -9.73 2.97 -10.08
CA PHE A 142 -8.51 2.60 -10.76
C PHE A 142 -8.78 2.25 -12.24
N LEU A 143 -9.78 1.41 -12.52
CA LEU A 143 -10.12 0.96 -13.87
C LEU A 143 -10.69 2.09 -14.74
N VAL A 144 -11.51 2.99 -14.19
CA VAL A 144 -12.03 4.19 -14.88
C VAL A 144 -10.89 5.10 -15.35
N CYS A 145 -9.78 5.15 -14.61
CA CYS A 145 -8.59 5.87 -15.05
C CYS A 145 -7.73 5.05 -16.01
N LEU A 146 -7.52 3.76 -15.73
CA LEU A 146 -6.62 2.90 -16.49
C LEU A 146 -7.12 2.60 -17.91
N ILE A 147 -8.39 2.22 -18.04
CA ILE A 147 -8.94 1.75 -19.33
C ILE A 147 -8.82 2.81 -20.43
N PRO A 148 -9.26 4.06 -20.25
CA PRO A 148 -9.17 5.06 -21.31
C PRO A 148 -7.76 5.60 -21.53
N THR A 149 -6.91 5.64 -20.51
CA THR A 149 -5.61 6.30 -20.57
C THR A 149 -4.44 5.35 -20.79
N GLY A 150 -4.56 4.09 -20.40
CA GLY A 150 -3.48 3.11 -20.31
C GLY A 150 -2.49 3.38 -19.18
N MET A 151 -2.73 4.36 -18.29
CA MET A 151 -1.79 4.80 -17.26
C MET A 151 -2.13 4.19 -15.90
N VAL A 152 -1.39 3.15 -15.48
CA VAL A 152 -1.51 2.54 -14.14
C VAL A 152 -1.28 3.56 -13.02
N SER A 153 -0.31 4.46 -13.20
CA SER A 153 0.02 5.48 -12.20
C SER A 153 -1.12 6.47 -11.96
N LEU A 154 -1.88 6.85 -13.00
CA LEU A 154 -3.03 7.73 -12.87
C LEU A 154 -4.12 7.06 -12.02
N GLY A 155 -4.44 5.79 -12.31
CA GLY A 155 -5.39 5.02 -11.52
C GLY A 155 -4.95 4.86 -10.06
N SER A 156 -3.65 4.60 -9.83
CA SER A 156 -3.09 4.49 -8.48
C SER A 156 -3.20 5.78 -7.67
N VAL A 157 -2.91 6.92 -8.29
CA VAL A 157 -3.03 8.23 -7.63
C VAL A 157 -4.49 8.58 -7.37
N ALA A 158 -5.39 8.33 -8.33
CA ALA A 158 -6.82 8.62 -8.18
C ALA A 158 -7.45 7.82 -7.03
N MET A 159 -7.21 6.49 -6.99
CA MET A 159 -7.75 5.67 -5.88
C MET A 159 -7.12 6.04 -4.54
N ALA A 160 -5.82 6.37 -4.49
CA ALA A 160 -5.18 6.82 -3.26
C ALA A 160 -5.80 8.14 -2.77
N ALA A 161 -6.06 9.10 -3.64
CA ALA A 161 -6.69 10.38 -3.28
C ALA A 161 -8.12 10.20 -2.74
N LEU A 162 -8.87 9.24 -3.28
CA LEU A 162 -10.26 8.99 -2.87
C LEU A 162 -10.40 8.05 -1.67
N TYR A 163 -9.35 7.29 -1.33
CA TYR A 163 -9.42 6.33 -0.21
C TYR A 163 -9.83 6.99 1.13
N PRO A 164 -9.27 8.13 1.58
CA PRO A 164 -9.71 8.77 2.82
C PRO A 164 -11.16 9.23 2.77
N VAL A 165 -11.62 9.73 1.62
CA VAL A 165 -12.99 10.17 1.42
C VAL A 165 -13.95 8.99 1.57
N LEU A 166 -13.67 7.87 0.90
CA LEU A 166 -14.47 6.65 1.03
C LEU A 166 -14.45 6.08 2.45
N THR A 167 -13.30 6.18 3.14
CA THR A 167 -13.18 5.76 4.55
C THR A 167 -14.09 6.57 5.45
N ILE A 168 -14.13 7.90 5.28
CA ILE A 168 -15.01 8.79 6.07
C ILE A 168 -16.48 8.51 5.76
N ILE A 169 -16.85 8.40 4.48
CA ILE A 169 -18.23 8.08 4.08
C ILE A 169 -18.65 6.74 4.69
N TYR A 170 -17.83 5.71 4.56
CA TYR A 170 -18.13 4.40 5.11
C TYR A 170 -18.27 4.43 6.63
N GLY A 171 -17.35 5.07 7.34
CA GLY A 171 -17.41 5.18 8.80
C GLY A 171 -18.64 5.95 9.27
N SER A 172 -19.05 7.01 8.54
CA SER A 172 -20.29 7.75 8.83
C SER A 172 -21.53 6.88 8.65
N LEU A 173 -21.58 6.07 7.59
CA LEU A 173 -22.68 5.13 7.34
C LEU A 173 -22.74 4.01 8.38
N GLN A 174 -21.60 3.60 8.93
CA GLN A 174 -21.50 2.57 9.98
C GLN A 174 -21.67 3.14 11.40
N GLY A 175 -21.85 4.45 11.55
CA GLY A 175 -22.02 5.11 12.85
C GLY A 175 -20.75 5.05 13.73
N TYR A 176 -19.57 5.18 13.15
CA TYR A 176 -18.31 5.19 13.93
C TYR A 176 -18.31 6.32 14.95
N ALA A 177 -17.85 6.03 16.18
CA ALA A 177 -17.63 7.05 17.19
C ALA A 177 -16.62 8.10 16.70
N ALA A 178 -16.72 9.34 17.19
CA ALA A 178 -15.86 10.44 16.73
C ALA A 178 -14.35 10.13 16.84
N GLY A 179 -13.92 9.47 17.92
CA GLY A 179 -12.52 9.03 18.12
C GLY A 179 -12.07 8.00 17.08
N ASP A 180 -12.91 7.03 16.76
CA ASP A 180 -12.64 6.01 15.75
C ASP A 180 -12.58 6.62 14.35
N MET A 181 -13.51 7.52 14.05
CA MET A 181 -13.54 8.27 12.80
C MET A 181 -12.26 9.08 12.61
N LEU A 182 -11.79 9.75 13.65
CA LEU A 182 -10.55 10.53 13.61
C LEU A 182 -9.32 9.63 13.29
N VAL A 183 -9.23 8.49 13.95
CA VAL A 183 -8.15 7.50 13.70
C VAL A 183 -8.20 7.00 12.25
N CYS A 184 -9.39 6.66 11.75
CA CYS A 184 -9.57 6.20 10.38
C CYS A 184 -9.23 7.29 9.35
N ALA A 185 -9.65 8.52 9.58
CA ALA A 185 -9.38 9.66 8.69
C ALA A 185 -7.86 9.97 8.63
N ILE A 186 -7.20 10.05 9.79
CA ILE A 186 -5.75 10.28 9.86
C ILE A 186 -4.98 9.12 9.23
N GLY A 187 -5.32 7.87 9.57
CA GLY A 187 -4.63 6.69 9.08
C GLY A 187 -4.75 6.52 7.57
N SER A 188 -5.96 6.65 7.02
CA SER A 188 -6.20 6.57 5.58
C SER A 188 -5.55 7.74 4.83
N GLY A 189 -5.63 8.95 5.40
CA GLY A 189 -4.98 10.14 4.84
C GLY A 189 -3.46 9.99 4.77
N PHE A 190 -2.83 9.46 5.82
CA PHE A 190 -1.38 9.23 5.84
C PHE A 190 -0.96 8.17 4.80
N MET A 191 -1.67 7.04 4.72
CA MET A 191 -1.42 6.00 3.71
C MET A 191 -1.54 6.58 2.29
N SER A 192 -2.57 7.37 2.03
CA SER A 192 -2.79 8.04 0.75
C SER A 192 -1.67 9.01 0.41
N GLY A 193 -1.28 9.84 1.37
CA GLY A 193 -0.17 10.79 1.22
C GLY A 193 1.14 10.11 0.84
N MET A 194 1.47 8.98 1.49
CA MET A 194 2.66 8.20 1.15
C MET A 194 2.61 7.66 -0.29
N VAL A 195 1.50 7.06 -0.70
CA VAL A 195 1.35 6.52 -2.06
C VAL A 195 1.43 7.64 -3.11
N ILE A 196 0.74 8.77 -2.90
CA ILE A 196 0.78 9.93 -3.80
C ILE A 196 2.20 10.50 -3.88
N TYR A 197 2.88 10.66 -2.76
CA TYR A 197 4.27 11.14 -2.71
C TYR A 197 5.21 10.25 -3.51
N MET A 198 5.07 8.92 -3.39
CA MET A 198 5.88 7.97 -4.18
C MET A 198 5.56 7.99 -5.68
N HIS A 199 4.43 8.57 -6.08
CA HIS A 199 4.07 8.79 -7.48
C HIS A 199 4.45 10.18 -8.03
N ARG A 200 5.17 11.02 -7.29
CA ARG A 200 5.54 12.39 -7.72
C ARG A 200 6.21 12.45 -9.10
N ALA A 201 7.14 11.52 -9.37
CA ALA A 201 7.78 11.44 -10.69
C ALA A 201 6.81 10.98 -11.80
N ASN A 202 5.83 10.12 -11.47
CA ASN A 202 4.78 9.74 -12.41
C ASN A 202 3.84 10.93 -12.69
N ILE A 203 3.44 11.66 -11.63
CA ILE A 203 2.60 12.85 -11.76
C ILE A 203 3.27 13.89 -12.67
N GLN A 204 4.57 14.09 -12.51
CA GLN A 204 5.32 14.97 -13.39
C GLN A 204 5.28 14.48 -14.84
N ARG A 205 5.57 13.19 -15.10
CA ARG A 205 5.49 12.63 -16.46
C ARG A 205 4.09 12.65 -17.05
N ILE A 206 3.04 12.51 -16.23
CA ILE A 206 1.64 12.67 -16.70
C ILE A 206 1.42 14.09 -17.18
N ARG A 207 1.84 15.12 -16.43
CA ARG A 207 1.73 16.53 -16.79
C ARG A 207 2.50 16.88 -18.08
N GLU A 208 3.64 16.23 -18.27
CA GLU A 208 4.46 16.38 -19.47
C GLU A 208 4.00 15.51 -20.65
N GLY A 209 2.95 14.71 -20.52
CA GLY A 209 2.48 13.78 -21.55
C GLY A 209 3.40 12.59 -21.84
N LYS A 210 4.39 12.34 -20.97
CA LYS A 210 5.46 11.32 -21.13
C LYS A 210 5.26 10.06 -20.28
N GLU A 211 4.13 9.94 -19.58
CA GLU A 211 3.89 8.75 -18.72
C GLU A 211 3.64 7.52 -19.58
N TYR A 212 4.14 6.39 -19.08
CA TYR A 212 4.00 5.09 -19.75
C TYR A 212 2.52 4.67 -19.84
N ARG A 213 2.13 4.20 -21.04
CA ARG A 213 0.78 3.74 -21.35
C ARG A 213 0.80 2.28 -21.79
N PHE A 214 0.07 1.41 -21.11
CA PHE A 214 -0.12 0.03 -21.56
C PHE A 214 -0.94 -0.01 -22.86
N GLY A 215 -0.56 -0.93 -23.77
CA GLY A 215 -1.30 -1.15 -25.03
C GLY A 215 -1.05 -0.11 -26.12
N LYS A 216 -0.34 0.97 -25.85
CA LYS A 216 0.14 1.88 -26.91
C LYS A 216 1.62 1.61 -27.13
N HIS A 217 1.99 1.23 -28.35
CA HIS A 217 3.39 1.26 -28.76
C HIS A 217 3.89 2.69 -28.56
N ASN A 218 4.75 2.92 -27.58
CA ASN A 218 5.52 4.14 -27.51
C ASN A 218 6.40 4.16 -28.77
N LYS A 219 5.96 4.88 -29.82
CA LYS A 219 6.87 5.24 -30.91
C LYS A 219 8.03 5.98 -30.24
N LYS A 220 9.24 5.37 -30.37
CA LYS A 220 10.50 6.01 -30.01
C LYS A 220 10.68 7.32 -30.76
#